data_cfff5d7c33d6601d00816498bdccb2ee
#
_entry.id   cfff5d7c33d6601d00816498bdccb2ee
#
_cell.length_a   1.000
_cell.length_b   1.000
_cell.length_c   1.000
_cell.angle_alpha   90.00
_cell.angle_beta   90.00
_cell.angle_gamma   90.00
#
_symmetry.space_group_name_H-M   'P 1'
#
loop_
_entity.id
_entity.type
_entity.pdbx_description
1 polymer ?
#
loop_
_entity_poly.entity_id
_entity_poly.type
_entity_poly.pdbx_seq_one_letter_code
_entity_poly.pdbx_strand_id
1 'polypeptide(L)'
;LHKVSESNTENIMKSNTDDVKKDPENEISDVNTDGTLKYDKKCVCALDVKALLKHIKSDDPMAVFDAGVAAYLLNPLKSSYTYDDMAKEYLNGRILPAREELLGKKTVEKAWEESAEGLAAWACYMAYTALACRKPMCEALRDTGMWNVYTQIELPLIFTLDSMEKWGISVKSEELKSYGEKLSVRIGELEKQIWQQAGEEFNINSPKQMGVILFEKLGLKGGKKTKTGYSTAADILEKLAPEYPIVKDILEYRQLAKLKSTYADG
;
A
#
# COMPACT_ATOMS: atom_id res chain seq x y z
N LEU A 1 28.31 -1.97 -21.02
CA LEU A 1 27.71 -3.24 -21.48
C LEU A 1 28.71 -4.37 -21.22
N HIS A 2 28.80 -4.84 -19.98
CA HIS A 2 29.56 -6.05 -19.63
C HIS A 2 28.65 -7.26 -19.82
N LYS A 3 29.11 -8.22 -20.62
CA LYS A 3 28.52 -9.56 -20.75
C LYS A 3 28.54 -10.23 -19.39
N VAL A 4 27.39 -10.35 -18.74
CA VAL A 4 27.21 -11.31 -17.63
C VAL A 4 27.36 -12.69 -18.25
N SER A 5 28.26 -13.50 -17.73
CA SER A 5 28.54 -14.82 -18.30
C SER A 5 27.31 -15.71 -18.19
N GLU A 6 26.85 -16.24 -19.31
CA GLU A 6 25.71 -17.13 -19.46
C GLU A 6 25.78 -18.40 -18.57
N SER A 7 26.95 -18.72 -18.02
CA SER A 7 27.16 -19.94 -17.23
C SER A 7 26.55 -19.93 -15.82
N ASN A 8 26.34 -18.77 -15.18
CA ASN A 8 25.78 -18.73 -13.82
C ASN A 8 24.26 -18.74 -13.81
N THR A 9 23.63 -18.19 -14.83
CA THR A 9 22.16 -18.19 -14.95
C THR A 9 21.62 -19.59 -15.25
N GLU A 10 22.35 -20.39 -16.03
CA GLU A 10 21.98 -21.79 -16.30
C GLU A 10 22.10 -22.71 -15.08
N ASN A 11 23.05 -22.48 -14.18
CA ASN A 11 23.22 -23.30 -12.98
C ASN A 11 22.17 -23.02 -11.90
N ILE A 12 21.72 -21.78 -11.75
CA ILE A 12 20.61 -21.43 -10.85
C ILE A 12 19.28 -21.98 -11.37
N MET A 13 19.09 -21.99 -12.69
CA MET A 13 17.91 -22.60 -13.31
C MET A 13 17.96 -24.15 -13.24
N LYS A 14 19.11 -24.78 -13.41
CA LYS A 14 19.26 -26.24 -13.41
C LYS A 14 19.10 -26.88 -12.03
N SER A 15 19.48 -26.22 -10.94
CA SER A 15 19.34 -26.77 -9.58
C SER A 15 17.89 -26.78 -9.05
N ASN A 16 16.99 -25.98 -9.64
CA ASN A 16 15.58 -25.89 -9.26
C ASN A 16 14.60 -26.46 -10.31
N THR A 17 15.09 -26.95 -11.46
CA THR A 17 14.22 -27.46 -12.54
C THR A 17 14.00 -28.96 -12.50
N ASP A 18 14.76 -29.71 -11.70
CA ASP A 18 14.64 -31.19 -11.68
C ASP A 18 13.37 -31.70 -10.97
N ASP A 19 12.67 -30.84 -10.19
CA ASP A 19 11.39 -31.18 -9.55
C ASP A 19 10.15 -30.57 -10.24
N VAL A 20 10.32 -29.75 -11.28
CA VAL A 20 9.21 -29.35 -12.14
C VAL A 20 8.96 -30.45 -13.15
N LYS A 21 8.32 -31.55 -12.72
CA LYS A 21 7.64 -32.43 -13.64
C LYS A 21 6.78 -31.54 -14.54
N LYS A 22 7.06 -31.59 -15.85
CA LYS A 22 6.20 -31.03 -16.89
C LYS A 22 4.79 -31.53 -16.63
N ASP A 23 3.95 -30.68 -16.05
CA ASP A 23 2.52 -30.91 -16.03
C ASP A 23 2.03 -30.58 -17.44
N PRO A 24 1.63 -31.59 -18.25
CA PRO A 24 1.24 -31.37 -19.65
C PRO A 24 -0.12 -30.66 -19.78
N GLU A 25 -0.78 -30.30 -18.68
CA GLU A 25 -2.17 -29.79 -18.67
C GLU A 25 -2.32 -28.34 -18.21
N ASN A 26 -1.35 -27.48 -18.45
CA ASN A 26 -1.47 -26.07 -18.08
C ASN A 26 -2.11 -25.22 -19.21
N GLU A 27 -3.22 -25.67 -19.77
CA GLU A 27 -4.05 -24.93 -20.71
C GLU A 27 -5.37 -24.54 -20.04
N ILE A 28 -5.47 -23.33 -19.48
CA ILE A 28 -6.75 -22.81 -18.94
C ILE A 28 -7.48 -22.04 -20.04
N SER A 29 -8.74 -22.33 -20.23
CA SER A 29 -9.57 -21.82 -21.31
C SER A 29 -10.76 -21.03 -20.79
N ASP A 30 -11.26 -20.06 -21.56
CA ASP A 30 -12.58 -19.48 -21.35
C ASP A 30 -13.62 -20.58 -21.26
N VAL A 31 -14.68 -20.32 -20.49
CA VAL A 31 -15.78 -21.29 -20.35
C VAL A 31 -16.45 -21.48 -21.70
N ASN A 32 -16.44 -22.68 -22.20
CA ASN A 32 -17.28 -23.06 -23.32
C ASN A 32 -18.75 -22.96 -22.93
N THR A 33 -19.65 -22.96 -23.89
CA THR A 33 -21.11 -22.99 -23.72
C THR A 33 -21.63 -24.16 -22.85
N ASP A 34 -20.77 -25.16 -22.58
CA ASP A 34 -21.03 -26.33 -21.74
C ASP A 34 -20.45 -26.21 -20.30
N GLY A 35 -19.89 -25.05 -19.94
CA GLY A 35 -19.33 -24.81 -18.61
C GLY A 35 -17.86 -25.24 -18.44
N THR A 36 -17.19 -25.74 -19.47
CA THR A 36 -15.77 -26.11 -19.42
C THR A 36 -14.84 -24.92 -19.69
N LEU A 37 -13.67 -24.91 -19.06
CA LEU A 37 -12.70 -23.79 -19.13
C LEU A 37 -11.73 -23.97 -20.30
N LYS A 38 -11.55 -22.93 -21.12
CA LYS A 38 -10.47 -22.81 -22.11
C LYS A 38 -9.36 -21.86 -21.59
N TYR A 39 -8.11 -22.27 -21.57
CA TYR A 39 -6.98 -21.42 -21.22
C TYR A 39 -6.43 -20.71 -22.46
N ASP A 40 -6.41 -19.39 -22.47
CA ASP A 40 -5.73 -18.63 -23.51
C ASP A 40 -4.22 -18.56 -23.18
N LYS A 41 -3.38 -19.02 -24.13
CA LYS A 41 -1.91 -19.02 -24.03
C LYS A 41 -1.31 -17.59 -23.91
N LYS A 42 -2.13 -16.54 -24.00
CA LYS A 42 -1.70 -15.14 -24.00
C LYS A 42 -2.02 -14.37 -22.73
N CYS A 43 -2.49 -15.03 -21.65
CA CYS A 43 -2.80 -14.35 -20.42
C CYS A 43 -1.52 -13.93 -19.68
N VAL A 44 -1.42 -12.64 -19.36
CA VAL A 44 -0.34 -12.08 -18.55
C VAL A 44 -0.71 -12.22 -17.07
N CYS A 45 0.12 -12.94 -16.31
CA CYS A 45 -0.05 -13.10 -14.86
C CYS A 45 0.93 -12.21 -14.12
N ALA A 46 0.44 -11.41 -13.16
CA ALA A 46 1.25 -10.56 -12.33
C ALA A 46 0.70 -10.51 -10.90
N LEU A 47 1.53 -10.06 -9.94
CA LEU A 47 1.07 -9.76 -8.59
C LEU A 47 0.32 -8.43 -8.54
N ASP A 48 0.71 -7.48 -9.39
CA ASP A 48 0.09 -6.16 -9.58
C ASP A 48 0.10 -5.87 -11.08
N VAL A 49 -1.02 -6.12 -11.74
CA VAL A 49 -1.20 -5.89 -13.17
C VAL A 49 -1.17 -4.39 -13.49
N LYS A 50 -1.75 -3.54 -12.64
CA LYS A 50 -1.80 -2.09 -12.87
C LYS A 50 -0.40 -1.51 -13.04
N ALA A 51 0.55 -1.89 -12.21
CA ALA A 51 1.94 -1.44 -12.31
C ALA A 51 2.61 -1.84 -13.64
N LEU A 52 2.13 -2.91 -14.30
CA LEU A 52 2.68 -3.42 -15.55
C LEU A 52 1.92 -2.96 -16.80
N LEU A 53 0.75 -2.32 -16.69
CA LEU A 53 -0.08 -1.95 -17.85
C LEU A 53 0.64 -1.10 -18.88
N LYS A 54 1.60 -0.25 -18.46
CA LYS A 54 2.44 0.52 -19.38
C LYS A 54 3.32 -0.33 -20.32
N HIS A 55 3.52 -1.62 -19.98
CA HIS A 55 4.31 -2.59 -20.73
C HIS A 55 3.45 -3.66 -21.42
N ILE A 56 2.19 -3.76 -21.07
CA ILE A 56 1.24 -4.72 -21.62
C ILE A 56 0.49 -4.05 -22.78
N LYS A 57 0.50 -4.69 -23.95
CA LYS A 57 -0.21 -4.19 -25.14
C LYS A 57 -1.59 -4.85 -25.27
N SER A 58 -2.40 -4.79 -24.22
CA SER A 58 -3.76 -5.34 -24.23
C SER A 58 -4.66 -4.43 -23.40
N ASP A 59 -5.82 -4.10 -23.95
CA ASP A 59 -6.89 -3.39 -23.25
C ASP A 59 -8.00 -4.36 -22.80
N ASP A 60 -7.79 -5.68 -22.98
CA ASP A 60 -8.74 -6.72 -22.60
C ASP A 60 -8.47 -7.18 -21.15
N PRO A 61 -9.40 -6.90 -20.21
CA PRO A 61 -9.28 -7.37 -18.83
C PRO A 61 -9.19 -8.90 -18.69
N MET A 62 -9.72 -9.64 -19.66
CA MET A 62 -9.65 -11.11 -19.64
C MET A 62 -8.29 -11.68 -20.10
N ALA A 63 -7.45 -10.83 -20.70
CA ALA A 63 -6.08 -11.21 -21.07
C ALA A 63 -5.06 -11.07 -19.93
N VAL A 64 -5.51 -10.74 -18.71
CA VAL A 64 -4.64 -10.58 -17.55
C VAL A 64 -5.15 -11.37 -16.34
N PHE A 65 -4.23 -11.71 -15.45
CA PHE A 65 -4.53 -12.27 -14.13
C PHE A 65 -3.73 -11.50 -13.07
N ASP A 66 -4.44 -10.83 -12.15
CA ASP A 66 -3.87 -10.12 -11.02
C ASP A 66 -3.96 -10.99 -9.77
N ALA A 67 -2.82 -11.52 -9.32
CA ALA A 67 -2.77 -12.41 -8.17
C ALA A 67 -2.99 -11.66 -6.85
N GLY A 68 -2.61 -10.37 -6.77
CA GLY A 68 -2.82 -9.54 -5.60
C GLY A 68 -4.30 -9.27 -5.36
N VAL A 69 -5.03 -8.88 -6.41
CA VAL A 69 -6.49 -8.67 -6.34
C VAL A 69 -7.22 -9.99 -6.03
N ALA A 70 -6.80 -11.09 -6.67
CA ALA A 70 -7.37 -12.41 -6.38
C ALA A 70 -7.17 -12.80 -4.90
N ALA A 71 -5.97 -12.62 -4.36
CA ALA A 71 -5.66 -12.90 -2.96
C ALA A 71 -6.46 -12.01 -2.00
N TYR A 72 -6.63 -10.72 -2.34
CA TYR A 72 -7.46 -9.82 -1.56
C TYR A 72 -8.92 -10.27 -1.48
N LEU A 73 -9.52 -10.64 -2.61
CA LEU A 73 -10.90 -11.14 -2.63
C LEU A 73 -11.08 -12.44 -1.84
N LEU A 74 -10.07 -13.32 -1.87
CA LEU A 74 -10.11 -14.58 -1.13
C LEU A 74 -9.91 -14.42 0.38
N ASN A 75 -9.14 -13.42 0.81
CA ASN A 75 -8.92 -13.14 2.24
C ASN A 75 -8.69 -11.64 2.51
N PRO A 76 -9.75 -10.81 2.58
CA PRO A 76 -9.64 -9.35 2.73
C PRO A 76 -9.15 -8.89 4.12
N LEU A 77 -8.98 -9.81 5.06
CA LEU A 77 -8.53 -9.49 6.43
C LEU A 77 -7.01 -9.43 6.58
N LYS A 78 -6.25 -9.85 5.55
CA LYS A 78 -4.80 -9.73 5.57
C LYS A 78 -4.37 -8.27 5.39
N SER A 79 -3.27 -7.91 6.04
CA SER A 79 -2.65 -6.58 5.92
C SER A 79 -1.72 -6.47 4.69
N SER A 80 -1.27 -7.59 4.13
CA SER A 80 -0.36 -7.64 2.99
C SER A 80 -0.54 -8.94 2.20
N TYR A 81 -0.17 -8.90 0.92
CA TYR A 81 -0.28 -10.04 -0.01
C TYR A 81 1.05 -10.18 -0.75
N THR A 82 2.05 -10.72 -0.05
CA THR A 82 3.39 -10.93 -0.63
C THR A 82 3.44 -12.23 -1.43
N TYR A 83 4.38 -12.32 -2.38
CA TYR A 83 4.50 -13.50 -3.24
C TYR A 83 4.84 -14.78 -2.45
N ASP A 84 5.64 -14.67 -1.41
CA ASP A 84 6.02 -15.79 -0.54
C ASP A 84 4.84 -16.28 0.31
N ASP A 85 4.01 -15.35 0.85
CA ASP A 85 2.76 -15.70 1.52
C ASP A 85 1.78 -16.39 0.58
N MET A 86 1.62 -15.89 -0.65
CA MET A 86 0.75 -16.53 -1.66
C MET A 86 1.26 -17.90 -2.05
N ALA A 87 2.57 -18.08 -2.23
CA ALA A 87 3.15 -19.37 -2.53
C ALA A 87 2.89 -20.39 -1.41
N LYS A 88 3.04 -19.96 -0.17
CA LYS A 88 2.74 -20.82 0.99
C LYS A 88 1.26 -21.21 1.07
N GLU A 89 0.35 -20.28 0.77
CA GLU A 89 -1.09 -20.49 0.90
C GLU A 89 -1.66 -21.32 -0.27
N TYR A 90 -1.26 -21.00 -1.51
CA TYR A 90 -1.88 -21.56 -2.73
C TYR A 90 -1.03 -22.61 -3.46
N LEU A 91 0.25 -22.80 -3.07
CA LEU A 91 1.15 -23.78 -3.69
C LEU A 91 1.59 -24.88 -2.71
N ASN A 92 0.63 -25.46 -2.00
CA ASN A 92 0.84 -26.59 -1.09
C ASN A 92 1.93 -26.36 -0.03
N GLY A 93 1.96 -25.16 0.59
CA GLY A 93 2.92 -24.82 1.63
C GLY A 93 4.33 -24.49 1.11
N ARG A 94 4.48 -24.17 -0.17
CA ARG A 94 5.79 -23.85 -0.76
C ARG A 94 6.40 -22.64 -0.10
N ILE A 95 7.60 -22.81 0.44
CA ILE A 95 8.38 -21.75 1.07
C ILE A 95 9.30 -21.13 0.00
N LEU A 96 9.18 -19.84 -0.20
CA LEU A 96 10.07 -19.02 -1.04
C LEU A 96 10.81 -18.01 -0.16
N PRO A 97 12.03 -17.59 -0.53
CA PRO A 97 12.75 -16.55 0.19
C PRO A 97 11.94 -15.25 0.17
N ALA A 98 11.77 -14.61 1.32
CA ALA A 98 11.10 -13.32 1.40
C ALA A 98 11.95 -12.22 0.71
N ARG A 99 11.31 -11.10 0.34
CA ARG A 99 12.00 -9.95 -0.27
C ARG A 99 13.20 -9.49 0.56
N GLU A 100 13.03 -9.44 1.89
CA GLU A 100 14.05 -9.02 2.84
C GLU A 100 15.27 -9.94 2.87
N GLU A 101 15.09 -11.23 2.60
CA GLU A 101 16.21 -12.19 2.49
C GLU A 101 17.02 -11.95 1.22
N LEU A 102 16.38 -11.57 0.12
CA LEU A 102 17.03 -11.36 -1.17
C LEU A 102 17.63 -9.94 -1.32
N LEU A 103 16.93 -8.92 -0.84
CA LEU A 103 17.29 -7.51 -1.06
C LEU A 103 17.64 -6.76 0.23
N GLY A 104 17.37 -7.33 1.40
CA GLY A 104 17.45 -6.61 2.67
C GLY A 104 16.47 -5.42 2.69
N LYS A 105 16.93 -4.30 3.26
CA LYS A 105 16.16 -3.04 3.31
C LYS A 105 16.39 -2.12 2.11
N LYS A 106 17.02 -2.63 1.05
CA LYS A 106 17.35 -1.82 -0.13
C LYS A 106 16.10 -1.46 -0.93
N THR A 107 16.10 -0.27 -1.53
CA THR A 107 15.14 0.08 -2.58
C THR A 107 15.47 -0.69 -3.87
N VAL A 108 14.56 -0.71 -4.84
CA VAL A 108 14.77 -1.39 -6.13
C VAL A 108 15.97 -0.79 -6.87
N GLU A 109 16.09 0.55 -6.87
CA GLU A 109 17.18 1.29 -7.50
C GLU A 109 18.53 0.90 -6.88
N LYS A 110 18.60 0.86 -5.57
CA LYS A 110 19.82 0.50 -4.84
C LYS A 110 20.16 -0.98 -5.02
N ALA A 111 19.16 -1.86 -5.07
CA ALA A 111 19.36 -3.27 -5.35
C ALA A 111 19.83 -3.52 -6.79
N TRP A 112 19.41 -2.69 -7.74
CA TRP A 112 19.89 -2.75 -9.12
C TRP A 112 21.40 -2.53 -9.22
N GLU A 113 21.96 -1.61 -8.44
CA GLU A 113 23.39 -1.28 -8.43
C GLU A 113 24.22 -2.27 -7.60
N GLU A 114 23.69 -2.69 -6.44
CA GLU A 114 24.46 -3.41 -5.42
C GLU A 114 24.14 -4.92 -5.32
N SER A 115 23.01 -5.38 -5.87
CA SER A 115 22.50 -6.74 -5.67
C SER A 115 21.66 -7.21 -6.86
N ALA A 116 22.20 -7.10 -8.07
CA ALA A 116 21.48 -7.43 -9.31
C ALA A 116 20.96 -8.87 -9.34
N GLU A 117 21.71 -9.85 -8.80
CA GLU A 117 21.26 -11.25 -8.70
C GLU A 117 20.07 -11.41 -7.76
N GLY A 118 20.11 -10.77 -6.58
CA GLY A 118 19.01 -10.77 -5.63
C GLY A 118 17.75 -10.13 -6.22
N LEU A 119 17.90 -9.02 -6.96
CA LEU A 119 16.80 -8.36 -7.66
C LEU A 119 16.20 -9.25 -8.76
N ALA A 120 17.04 -9.91 -9.55
CA ALA A 120 16.59 -10.85 -10.58
C ALA A 120 15.85 -12.05 -9.96
N ALA A 121 16.37 -12.61 -8.89
CA ALA A 121 15.72 -13.70 -8.16
C ALA A 121 14.35 -13.28 -7.61
N TRP A 122 14.28 -12.11 -6.98
CA TRP A 122 13.03 -11.55 -6.48
C TRP A 122 11.99 -11.35 -7.59
N ALA A 123 12.38 -10.79 -8.73
CA ALA A 123 11.49 -10.62 -9.89
C ALA A 123 11.00 -11.98 -10.45
N CYS A 124 11.90 -12.97 -10.52
CA CYS A 124 11.55 -14.31 -10.94
C CYS A 124 10.55 -14.99 -9.99
N TYR A 125 10.73 -14.85 -8.67
CA TYR A 125 9.78 -15.41 -7.70
C TYR A 125 8.41 -14.74 -7.77
N MET A 126 8.36 -13.41 -7.97
CA MET A 126 7.09 -12.73 -8.19
C MET A 126 6.35 -13.25 -9.44
N ALA A 127 7.05 -13.33 -10.57
CA ALA A 127 6.48 -13.83 -11.83
C ALA A 127 6.04 -15.30 -11.72
N TYR A 128 6.89 -16.15 -11.12
CA TYR A 128 6.58 -17.55 -10.87
C TYR A 128 5.33 -17.72 -10.02
N THR A 129 5.25 -17.00 -8.90
CA THR A 129 4.11 -17.08 -7.98
C THR A 129 2.82 -16.63 -8.65
N ALA A 130 2.84 -15.50 -9.37
CA ALA A 130 1.68 -15.02 -10.09
C ALA A 130 1.14 -16.04 -11.11
N LEU A 131 2.05 -16.70 -11.85
CA LEU A 131 1.67 -17.72 -12.83
C LEU A 131 1.19 -19.01 -12.16
N ALA A 132 1.94 -19.52 -11.18
CA ALA A 132 1.64 -20.79 -10.52
C ALA A 132 0.37 -20.75 -9.66
N CYS A 133 0.12 -19.61 -9.00
CA CYS A 133 -1.09 -19.41 -8.20
C CYS A 133 -2.36 -19.17 -9.02
N ARG A 134 -2.25 -18.89 -10.33
CA ARG A 134 -3.43 -18.60 -11.17
C ARG A 134 -4.49 -19.68 -11.08
N LYS A 135 -4.12 -20.95 -11.34
CA LYS A 135 -5.08 -22.07 -11.33
C LYS A 135 -5.77 -22.23 -9.97
N PRO A 136 -5.04 -22.46 -8.86
CA PRO A 136 -5.69 -22.68 -7.57
C PRO A 136 -6.49 -21.43 -7.09
N MET A 137 -6.05 -20.22 -7.38
CA MET A 137 -6.82 -19.03 -7.04
C MET A 137 -8.10 -18.87 -7.88
N CYS A 138 -8.06 -19.18 -9.18
CA CYS A 138 -9.26 -19.17 -10.01
C CYS A 138 -10.28 -20.22 -9.54
N GLU A 139 -9.85 -21.40 -9.11
CA GLU A 139 -10.72 -22.40 -8.51
C GLU A 139 -11.33 -21.88 -7.19
N ALA A 140 -10.50 -21.37 -6.29
CA ALA A 140 -10.96 -20.81 -5.01
C ALA A 140 -11.93 -19.62 -5.19
N LEU A 141 -11.70 -18.73 -6.18
CA LEU A 141 -12.61 -17.63 -6.50
C LEU A 141 -13.99 -18.13 -6.96
N ARG A 142 -14.04 -19.26 -7.69
CA ARG A 142 -15.31 -19.88 -8.08
C ARG A 142 -16.00 -20.52 -6.89
N ASP A 143 -15.29 -21.29 -6.11
CA ASP A 143 -15.82 -22.00 -4.94
C ASP A 143 -16.39 -21.03 -3.89
N THR A 144 -15.76 -19.84 -3.74
CA THR A 144 -16.24 -18.78 -2.84
C THR A 144 -17.29 -17.84 -3.47
N GLY A 145 -17.65 -18.03 -4.75
CA GLY A 145 -18.56 -17.15 -5.48
C GLY A 145 -17.99 -15.78 -5.87
N MET A 146 -16.68 -15.56 -5.67
CA MET A 146 -16.02 -14.28 -5.97
C MET A 146 -15.58 -14.14 -7.43
N TRP A 147 -15.72 -15.18 -8.25
CA TRP A 147 -15.29 -15.16 -9.65
C TRP A 147 -15.88 -14.03 -10.48
N ASN A 148 -17.18 -13.77 -10.33
CA ASN A 148 -17.85 -12.69 -11.06
C ASN A 148 -17.40 -11.30 -10.58
N VAL A 149 -17.17 -11.13 -9.28
CA VAL A 149 -16.61 -9.89 -8.73
C VAL A 149 -15.22 -9.65 -9.33
N TYR A 150 -14.37 -10.67 -9.31
CA TYR A 150 -13.02 -10.60 -9.86
C TYR A 150 -13.01 -10.21 -11.33
N THR A 151 -13.79 -10.92 -12.18
CA THR A 151 -13.73 -10.76 -13.64
C THR A 151 -14.53 -9.58 -14.17
N GLN A 152 -15.68 -9.23 -13.56
CA GLN A 152 -16.57 -8.20 -14.08
C GLN A 152 -16.43 -6.86 -13.40
N ILE A 153 -15.79 -6.81 -12.24
CA ILE A 153 -15.61 -5.57 -11.47
C ILE A 153 -14.12 -5.27 -11.32
N GLU A 154 -13.37 -6.14 -10.64
CA GLU A 154 -12.00 -5.83 -10.23
C GLU A 154 -11.01 -5.75 -11.39
N LEU A 155 -11.04 -6.72 -12.31
CA LEU A 155 -10.15 -6.66 -13.47
C LEU A 155 -10.41 -5.44 -14.38
N PRO A 156 -11.66 -5.12 -14.79
CA PRO A 156 -11.94 -3.89 -15.51
C PRO A 156 -11.56 -2.62 -14.74
N LEU A 157 -11.72 -2.63 -13.42
CA LEU A 157 -11.37 -1.49 -12.57
C LEU A 157 -9.87 -1.17 -12.62
N ILE A 158 -9.00 -2.17 -12.74
CA ILE A 158 -7.55 -1.98 -12.90
C ILE A 158 -7.25 -1.04 -14.07
N PHE A 159 -7.87 -1.27 -15.23
CA PHE A 159 -7.68 -0.45 -16.45
C PHE A 159 -8.29 0.94 -16.30
N THR A 160 -9.43 1.02 -15.63
CA THR A 160 -10.08 2.31 -15.33
C THR A 160 -9.19 3.17 -14.43
N LEU A 161 -8.66 2.59 -13.34
CA LEU A 161 -7.78 3.29 -12.43
C LEU A 161 -6.45 3.73 -13.11
N ASP A 162 -5.84 2.86 -13.92
CA ASP A 162 -4.67 3.23 -14.71
C ASP A 162 -4.96 4.39 -15.66
N SER A 163 -6.12 4.38 -16.32
CA SER A 163 -6.56 5.48 -17.17
C SER A 163 -6.74 6.77 -16.38
N MET A 164 -7.40 6.72 -15.22
CA MET A 164 -7.58 7.88 -14.35
C MET A 164 -6.24 8.45 -13.87
N GLU A 165 -5.29 7.60 -13.48
CA GLU A 165 -3.95 8.00 -13.06
C GLU A 165 -3.14 8.64 -14.21
N LYS A 166 -3.29 8.13 -15.43
CA LYS A 166 -2.66 8.73 -16.63
C LYS A 166 -3.23 10.09 -16.99
N TRP A 167 -4.54 10.27 -16.87
CA TRP A 167 -5.19 11.55 -17.08
C TRP A 167 -4.86 12.56 -15.99
N GLY A 168 -4.74 12.10 -14.74
CA GLY A 168 -4.45 12.91 -13.58
C GLY A 168 -5.60 13.87 -13.22
N ILE A 169 -5.30 14.78 -12.32
CA ILE A 169 -6.22 15.83 -11.86
C ILE A 169 -5.55 17.19 -12.06
N SER A 170 -6.25 18.12 -12.68
CA SER A 170 -5.76 19.50 -12.78
C SER A 170 -5.92 20.22 -11.43
N VAL A 171 -4.80 20.68 -10.89
CA VAL A 171 -4.76 21.46 -9.63
C VAL A 171 -4.32 22.89 -9.93
N LYS A 172 -5.05 23.86 -9.38
CA LYS A 172 -4.67 25.28 -9.45
C LYS A 172 -3.64 25.58 -8.36
N SER A 173 -2.38 25.39 -8.66
CA SER A 173 -1.27 25.49 -7.72
C SER A 173 -1.20 26.83 -7.00
N GLU A 174 -1.48 27.95 -7.70
CA GLU A 174 -1.48 29.30 -7.13
C GLU A 174 -2.60 29.51 -6.10
N GLU A 175 -3.79 28.96 -6.34
CA GLU A 175 -4.88 29.01 -5.39
C GLU A 175 -4.56 28.18 -4.13
N LEU A 176 -3.96 27.00 -4.32
CA LEU A 176 -3.55 26.13 -3.22
C LEU A 176 -2.45 26.80 -2.37
N LYS A 177 -1.47 27.42 -3.02
CA LYS A 177 -0.41 28.17 -2.35
C LYS A 177 -0.97 29.34 -1.54
N SER A 178 -1.84 30.16 -2.16
CA SER A 178 -2.52 31.28 -1.47
C SER A 178 -3.33 30.77 -0.27
N TYR A 179 -3.98 29.62 -0.39
CA TYR A 179 -4.69 28.99 0.73
C TYR A 179 -3.72 28.56 1.83
N GLY A 180 -2.60 27.94 1.51
CA GLY A 180 -1.54 27.56 2.44
C GLY A 180 -0.97 28.77 3.20
N GLU A 181 -0.79 29.92 2.52
CA GLU A 181 -0.35 31.17 3.16
C GLU A 181 -1.38 31.70 4.17
N LYS A 182 -2.67 31.69 3.84
CA LYS A 182 -3.76 32.06 4.77
C LYS A 182 -3.80 31.14 5.99
N LEU A 183 -3.64 29.83 5.79
CA LEU A 183 -3.54 28.87 6.89
C LEU A 183 -2.33 29.18 7.79
N SER A 184 -1.18 29.54 7.22
CA SER A 184 0.03 29.89 7.98
C SER A 184 -0.17 31.09 8.88
N VAL A 185 -0.84 32.13 8.39
CA VAL A 185 -1.16 33.33 9.20
C VAL A 185 -2.01 32.91 10.40
N ARG A 186 -3.10 32.20 10.16
CA ARG A 186 -4.02 31.80 11.25
C ARG A 186 -3.36 30.83 12.24
N ILE A 187 -2.55 29.90 11.77
CA ILE A 187 -1.76 29.00 12.62
C ILE A 187 -0.82 29.80 13.53
N GLY A 188 -0.12 30.79 12.99
CA GLY A 188 0.78 31.67 13.79
C GLY A 188 0.05 32.55 14.80
N GLU A 189 -1.18 32.99 14.52
CA GLU A 189 -2.03 33.68 15.50
C GLU A 189 -2.42 32.75 16.65
N LEU A 190 -2.90 31.56 16.33
CA LEU A 190 -3.29 30.54 17.31
C LEU A 190 -2.10 30.11 18.20
N GLU A 191 -0.93 29.94 17.61
CA GLU A 191 0.29 29.59 18.34
C GLU A 191 0.62 30.64 19.41
N LYS A 192 0.58 31.92 19.05
CA LYS A 192 0.79 33.01 19.99
C LYS A 192 -0.29 33.06 21.09
N GLN A 193 -1.56 32.85 20.73
CA GLN A 193 -2.68 32.83 21.69
C GLN A 193 -2.53 31.67 22.67
N ILE A 194 -2.17 30.48 22.18
CA ILE A 194 -1.95 29.29 23.01
C ILE A 194 -0.78 29.53 23.99
N TRP A 195 0.35 30.06 23.53
CA TRP A 195 1.48 30.36 24.39
C TRP A 195 1.17 31.43 25.43
N GLN A 196 0.41 32.47 25.05
CA GLN A 196 -0.05 33.51 25.99
C GLN A 196 -0.92 32.89 27.08
N GLN A 197 -1.85 32.01 26.74
CA GLN A 197 -2.72 31.33 27.71
C GLN A 197 -1.95 30.31 28.56
N ALA A 198 -0.92 29.68 28.01
CA ALA A 198 -0.05 28.74 28.71
C ALA A 198 0.94 29.45 29.65
N GLY A 199 1.26 30.72 29.39
CA GLY A 199 2.26 31.52 30.11
C GLY A 199 3.70 31.20 29.71
N GLU A 200 3.92 30.33 28.67
CA GLU A 200 5.23 29.98 28.10
C GLU A 200 5.09 29.45 26.71
N GLU A 201 6.19 29.51 25.95
CA GLU A 201 6.33 28.84 24.66
C GLU A 201 6.62 27.34 24.82
N PHE A 202 5.94 26.52 24.05
CA PHE A 202 6.16 25.07 24.01
C PHE A 202 5.82 24.51 22.63
N ASN A 203 6.25 23.30 22.33
CA ASN A 203 5.89 22.63 21.08
C ASN A 203 4.47 22.07 21.17
N ILE A 204 3.51 22.77 20.54
CA ILE A 204 2.08 22.42 20.49
C ILE A 204 1.86 21.07 19.76
N ASN A 205 2.76 20.68 18.86
CA ASN A 205 2.71 19.40 18.18
C ASN A 205 3.27 18.23 19.01
N SER A 206 3.84 18.50 20.20
CA SER A 206 4.32 17.47 21.11
C SER A 206 3.23 17.07 22.12
N PRO A 207 2.61 15.87 22.00
CA PRO A 207 1.59 15.42 22.95
C PRO A 207 2.10 15.40 24.40
N LYS A 208 3.40 15.11 24.59
CA LYS A 208 4.01 15.07 25.91
C LYS A 208 4.08 16.45 26.55
N GLN A 209 4.61 17.46 25.82
CA GLN A 209 4.70 18.82 26.33
C GLN A 209 3.31 19.41 26.58
N MET A 210 2.39 19.23 25.62
CA MET A 210 1.00 19.68 25.76
C MET A 210 0.33 19.05 26.98
N GLY A 211 0.52 17.75 27.24
CA GLY A 211 -0.03 17.08 28.40
C GLY A 211 0.45 17.69 29.72
N VAL A 212 1.75 18.01 29.83
CA VAL A 212 2.34 18.70 31.00
C VAL A 212 1.72 20.09 31.16
N ILE A 213 1.67 20.89 30.09
CA ILE A 213 1.11 22.27 30.14
C ILE A 213 -0.35 22.23 30.58
N LEU A 214 -1.20 21.45 29.94
CA LEU A 214 -2.63 21.45 30.21
C LEU A 214 -2.98 20.87 31.59
N PHE A 215 -2.41 19.73 31.94
CA PHE A 215 -2.87 18.94 33.09
C PHE A 215 -2.02 19.12 34.35
N GLU A 216 -0.73 19.45 34.23
CA GLU A 216 0.13 19.64 35.39
C GLU A 216 0.29 21.15 35.72
N LYS A 217 0.53 21.98 34.70
CA LYS A 217 0.80 23.39 34.91
C LYS A 217 -0.47 24.24 35.05
N LEU A 218 -1.40 24.10 34.10
CA LEU A 218 -2.68 24.80 34.12
C LEU A 218 -3.75 24.08 34.97
N GLY A 219 -3.51 22.84 35.37
CA GLY A 219 -4.37 22.07 36.26
C GLY A 219 -5.76 21.76 35.70
N LEU A 220 -5.92 21.59 34.37
CA LEU A 220 -7.20 21.28 33.76
C LEU A 220 -7.73 19.94 34.31
N LYS A 221 -9.01 19.93 34.70
CA LYS A 221 -9.69 18.71 35.20
C LYS A 221 -10.17 17.88 34.04
N GLY A 222 -10.18 16.54 34.18
CA GLY A 222 -10.69 15.61 33.17
C GLY A 222 -9.62 14.97 32.28
N GLY A 223 -8.33 15.22 32.53
CA GLY A 223 -7.23 14.58 31.82
C GLY A 223 -7.15 13.08 32.06
N LYS A 224 -6.96 12.28 31.00
CA LYS A 224 -6.77 10.83 31.08
C LYS A 224 -5.29 10.49 31.15
N LYS A 225 -4.81 9.91 32.26
CA LYS A 225 -3.43 9.43 32.40
C LYS A 225 -3.20 8.17 31.55
N THR A 226 -2.05 8.10 30.91
CA THR A 226 -1.53 6.96 30.16
C THR A 226 -0.19 6.53 30.76
N LYS A 227 0.39 5.43 30.28
CA LYS A 227 1.72 4.96 30.75
C LYS A 227 2.85 5.98 30.50
N THR A 228 2.69 6.87 29.51
CA THR A 228 3.72 7.83 29.05
C THR A 228 3.37 9.31 29.36
N GLY A 229 2.30 9.58 30.14
CA GLY A 229 1.85 10.92 30.48
C GLY A 229 0.33 11.08 30.33
N TYR A 230 -0.13 12.28 29.98
CA TYR A 230 -1.54 12.54 29.73
C TYR A 230 -1.91 12.36 28.26
N SER A 231 -3.09 11.80 28.01
CA SER A 231 -3.64 11.72 26.66
C SER A 231 -4.10 13.10 26.19
N THR A 232 -3.64 13.50 25.01
CA THR A 232 -4.09 14.70 24.30
C THR A 232 -4.82 14.35 23.01
N ALA A 233 -5.47 13.18 22.97
CA ALA A 233 -6.29 12.72 21.85
C ALA A 233 -7.50 13.65 21.66
N ALA A 234 -7.99 13.78 20.42
CA ALA A 234 -9.03 14.73 20.06
C ALA A 234 -10.29 14.56 20.89
N ASP A 235 -10.73 13.30 21.11
CA ASP A 235 -11.92 12.94 21.90
C ASP A 235 -11.86 13.40 23.37
N ILE A 236 -10.64 13.50 23.93
CA ILE A 236 -10.40 14.02 25.29
C ILE A 236 -10.44 15.54 25.27
N LEU A 237 -9.75 16.17 24.33
CA LEU A 237 -9.70 17.62 24.23
C LEU A 237 -11.07 18.23 23.85
N GLU A 238 -11.83 17.60 22.97
CA GLU A 238 -13.17 18.05 22.59
C GLU A 238 -14.13 18.14 23.80
N LYS A 239 -14.00 17.25 24.78
CA LYS A 239 -14.78 17.29 26.01
C LYS A 239 -14.39 18.45 26.92
N LEU A 240 -13.15 18.93 26.83
CA LEU A 240 -12.61 20.02 27.64
C LEU A 240 -12.78 21.40 26.95
N ALA A 241 -12.93 21.43 25.64
CA ALA A 241 -13.01 22.66 24.86
C ALA A 241 -14.12 23.65 25.31
N PRO A 242 -15.32 23.21 25.77
CA PRO A 242 -16.34 24.12 26.25
C PRO A 242 -15.94 24.91 27.51
N GLU A 243 -15.09 24.32 28.35
CA GLU A 243 -14.69 24.91 29.64
C GLU A 243 -13.37 25.71 29.55
N TYR A 244 -12.50 25.33 28.57
CA TYR A 244 -11.13 25.87 28.51
C TYR A 244 -10.81 26.42 27.11
N PRO A 245 -10.72 27.78 26.98
CA PRO A 245 -10.43 28.44 25.69
C PRO A 245 -9.13 27.93 25.02
N ILE A 246 -8.07 27.72 25.81
CA ILE A 246 -6.80 27.19 25.29
C ILE A 246 -6.97 25.86 24.58
N VAL A 247 -7.87 24.99 25.05
CA VAL A 247 -8.12 23.67 24.43
C VAL A 247 -8.83 23.82 23.08
N LYS A 248 -9.76 24.79 22.99
CA LYS A 248 -10.41 25.15 21.73
C LYS A 248 -9.40 25.63 20.70
N ASP A 249 -8.49 26.52 21.11
CA ASP A 249 -7.45 27.04 20.21
C ASP A 249 -6.46 25.95 19.78
N ILE A 250 -6.12 25.02 20.66
CA ILE A 250 -5.28 23.85 20.34
C ILE A 250 -5.96 22.93 19.33
N LEU A 251 -7.26 22.68 19.44
CA LEU A 251 -8.00 21.87 18.48
C LEU A 251 -8.03 22.52 17.10
N GLU A 252 -8.31 23.83 17.05
CA GLU A 252 -8.28 24.61 15.81
C GLU A 252 -6.85 24.60 15.19
N TYR A 253 -5.82 24.86 15.98
CA TYR A 253 -4.43 24.81 15.56
C TYR A 253 -4.09 23.46 14.92
N ARG A 254 -4.40 22.36 15.57
CA ARG A 254 -4.13 21.00 15.05
C ARG A 254 -4.87 20.72 13.74
N GLN A 255 -6.12 21.15 13.64
CA GLN A 255 -6.90 21.00 12.42
C GLN A 255 -6.26 21.76 11.25
N LEU A 256 -5.92 23.03 11.45
CA LEU A 256 -5.34 23.87 10.41
C LEU A 256 -3.92 23.42 10.05
N ALA A 257 -3.10 23.04 11.04
CA ALA A 257 -1.76 22.51 10.80
C ALA A 257 -1.79 21.22 9.97
N LYS A 258 -2.75 20.32 10.25
CA LYS A 258 -2.94 19.10 9.44
C LYS A 258 -3.41 19.43 8.02
N LEU A 259 -4.38 20.33 7.86
CA LEU A 259 -4.84 20.76 6.54
C LEU A 259 -3.69 21.35 5.72
N LYS A 260 -2.87 22.20 6.34
CA LYS A 260 -1.72 22.81 5.67
C LYS A 260 -0.70 21.76 5.25
N SER A 261 -0.22 20.95 6.19
CA SER A 261 0.85 19.98 5.92
C SER A 261 0.44 18.87 4.96
N THR A 262 -0.83 18.47 4.94
CA THR A 262 -1.29 17.31 4.14
C THR A 262 -1.80 17.73 2.76
N TYR A 263 -2.43 18.90 2.65
CA TYR A 263 -3.12 19.28 1.40
C TYR A 263 -2.57 20.54 0.74
N ALA A 264 -1.98 21.47 1.48
CA ALA A 264 -1.45 22.69 0.90
C ALA A 264 0.05 22.59 0.58
N ASP A 265 0.83 21.91 1.42
CA ASP A 265 2.28 21.77 1.30
C ASP A 265 2.69 20.37 0.77
N GLY A 266 1.83 19.35 0.86
CA GLY A 266 2.05 17.99 0.38
C GLY A 266 1.58 17.83 -1.04
#